data_86ceb10ebd30800dbb0302a5f73e715b
#
_entry.id   86ceb10ebd30800dbb0302a5f73e715b
#
_cell.length_a   1.000
_cell.length_b   1.000
_cell.length_c   1.000
_cell.angle_alpha   90.00
_cell.angle_beta   90.00
_cell.angle_gamma   90.00
#
_symmetry.space_group_name_H-M   'P 1'
#
loop_
_entity.id
_entity.type
_entity.pdbx_description
1 polymer ?
#
loop_
_entity_poly.entity_id
_entity_poly.type
_entity_poly.pdbx_seq_one_letter_code
_entity_poly.pdbx_strand_id
1 'polypeptide(L)'
;WWEYRHLPNILMVHFDDLLKDTDGEMRRISEYLGISVNEDIWQDLVGGVSFDSMKSNAKNMAPGGSQDIWKDTSNFFHKGTNKRWQGVISQEQSSAYAELALKECGPELAQWLELGGRID
;
A
#
# COMPACT_ATOMS: atom_id res chain seq x y z
N TRP A 1 -16.47 -3.20 0.24
CA TRP A 1 -15.93 -2.23 1.20
C TRP A 1 -16.13 -0.79 0.73
N TRP A 2 -16.05 -0.51 -0.56
CA TRP A 2 -16.17 0.83 -1.12
C TRP A 2 -17.47 1.56 -0.72
N GLU A 3 -18.59 0.87 -0.72
CA GLU A 3 -19.90 1.41 -0.31
C GLU A 3 -19.93 1.84 1.16
N TYR A 4 -19.07 1.25 1.97
CA TYR A 4 -18.98 1.51 3.42
C TYR A 4 -17.81 2.42 3.80
N ARG A 5 -17.09 2.99 2.82
CA ARG A 5 -15.87 3.79 3.05
C ARG A 5 -16.04 5.00 3.97
N HIS A 6 -17.27 5.51 4.06
CA HIS A 6 -17.65 6.64 4.91
C HIS A 6 -17.99 6.25 6.36
N LEU A 7 -17.99 4.96 6.70
CA LEU A 7 -18.28 4.54 8.07
C LEU A 7 -17.06 4.81 8.98
N PRO A 8 -17.30 5.24 10.23
CA PRO A 8 -16.22 5.65 11.13
C PRO A 8 -15.28 4.51 11.55
N ASN A 9 -15.65 3.26 11.30
CA ASN A 9 -14.86 2.06 11.57
C ASN A 9 -14.17 1.49 10.32
N ILE A 10 -14.11 2.27 9.23
CA ILE A 10 -13.41 1.91 7.99
C ILE A 10 -12.44 3.03 7.63
N LEU A 11 -11.18 2.68 7.46
CA LEU A 11 -10.15 3.57 6.93
C LEU A 11 -9.62 2.97 5.62
N MET A 12 -9.83 3.69 4.52
CA MET A 12 -9.27 3.30 3.23
C MET A 12 -7.86 3.89 3.09
N VAL A 13 -6.89 3.03 2.78
CA VAL A 13 -5.50 3.42 2.56
C VAL A 13 -5.08 2.94 1.18
N HIS A 14 -4.60 3.84 0.33
CA HIS A 14 -4.13 3.48 -0.99
C HIS A 14 -2.61 3.31 -0.98
N PHE A 15 -2.13 2.28 -1.69
CA PHE A 15 -0.71 1.95 -1.71
C PHE A 15 0.17 3.07 -2.30
N ASP A 16 -0.31 3.76 -3.33
CA ASP A 16 0.42 4.89 -3.92
C ASP A 16 0.55 6.06 -2.94
N ASP A 17 -0.48 6.32 -2.13
CA ASP A 17 -0.43 7.38 -1.12
C ASP A 17 0.53 7.02 0.00
N LEU A 18 0.53 5.76 0.44
CA LEU A 18 1.49 5.25 1.41
C LEU A 18 2.93 5.37 0.92
N LEU A 19 3.19 5.11 -0.38
CA LEU A 19 4.53 5.28 -0.97
C LEU A 19 4.94 6.75 -1.12
N LYS A 20 4.00 7.65 -1.42
CA LYS A 20 4.26 9.08 -1.59
C LYS A 20 4.53 9.80 -0.27
N ASP A 21 3.78 9.44 0.76
CA ASP A 21 3.81 10.09 2.08
C ASP A 21 3.61 9.05 3.19
N THR A 22 4.62 8.22 3.41
CA THR A 22 4.59 7.18 4.45
C THR A 22 4.35 7.78 5.83
N ASP A 23 5.00 8.89 6.16
CA ASP A 23 4.85 9.58 7.46
C ASP A 23 3.39 10.05 7.66
N GLY A 24 2.85 10.79 6.70
CA GLY A 24 1.48 11.29 6.78
C GLY A 24 0.42 10.19 6.83
N GLU A 25 0.59 9.11 6.08
CA GLU A 25 -0.34 7.98 6.11
C GLU A 25 -0.22 7.18 7.42
N MET A 26 0.97 7.01 7.97
CA MET A 26 1.15 6.38 9.28
C MET A 26 0.52 7.21 10.40
N ARG A 27 0.64 8.54 10.37
CA ARG A 27 -0.05 9.43 11.33
C ARG A 27 -1.56 9.29 11.24
N ARG A 28 -2.10 9.30 10.03
CA ARG A 28 -3.53 9.11 9.77
C ARG A 28 -4.04 7.77 10.30
N ILE A 29 -3.29 6.69 10.10
CA ILE A 29 -3.61 5.36 10.64
C ILE A 29 -3.54 5.37 12.18
N SER A 30 -2.51 5.97 12.76
CA SER A 30 -2.32 6.07 14.21
C SER A 30 -3.47 6.84 14.87
N GLU A 31 -3.85 7.97 14.29
CA GLU A 31 -5.00 8.78 14.74
C GLU A 31 -6.31 8.00 14.64
N TYR A 32 -6.57 7.34 13.50
CA TYR A 32 -7.76 6.52 13.30
C TYR A 32 -7.88 5.38 14.33
N LEU A 33 -6.77 4.75 14.69
CA LEU A 33 -6.71 3.68 15.68
C LEU A 33 -6.71 4.19 17.13
N GLY A 34 -6.62 5.51 17.36
CA GLY A 34 -6.49 6.10 18.69
C GLY A 34 -5.16 5.74 19.38
N ILE A 35 -4.12 5.46 18.60
CA ILE A 35 -2.78 5.11 19.11
C ILE A 35 -1.94 6.37 19.19
N SER A 36 -1.56 6.78 20.41
CA SER A 36 -0.62 7.87 20.61
C SER A 36 0.81 7.33 20.60
N VAL A 37 1.64 7.89 19.73
CA VAL A 37 3.05 7.54 19.61
C VAL A 37 3.90 8.74 20.02
N ASN A 38 4.98 8.50 20.79
CA ASN A 38 5.91 9.56 21.14
C ASN A 38 6.67 10.04 19.90
N GLU A 39 6.73 11.36 19.69
CA GLU A 39 7.43 11.96 18.55
C GLU A 39 8.94 11.64 18.55
N ASP A 40 9.55 11.39 19.72
CA ASP A 40 10.96 11.04 19.81
C ASP A 40 11.32 9.73 19.07
N ILE A 41 10.36 8.81 18.95
CA ILE A 41 10.54 7.52 18.25
C ILE A 41 9.83 7.47 16.90
N TRP A 42 9.07 8.51 16.55
CA TRP A 42 8.23 8.50 15.36
C TRP A 42 9.04 8.30 14.08
N GLN A 43 10.14 9.03 13.92
CA GLN A 43 10.98 8.92 12.74
C GLN A 43 11.68 7.57 12.61
N ASP A 44 12.01 6.93 13.73
CA ASP A 44 12.54 5.57 13.73
C ASP A 44 11.50 4.56 13.26
N LEU A 45 10.23 4.74 13.65
CA LEU A 45 9.13 3.91 13.17
C LEU A 45 8.90 4.07 11.67
N VAL A 46 8.87 5.31 11.16
CA VAL A 46 8.74 5.60 9.72
C VAL A 46 9.91 4.99 8.95
N GLY A 47 11.14 5.15 9.44
CA GLY A 47 12.33 4.51 8.84
C GLY A 47 12.26 2.99 8.85
N GLY A 48 11.73 2.40 9.94
CA GLY A 48 11.59 0.96 10.10
C GLY A 48 10.65 0.29 9.10
N VAL A 49 9.62 0.99 8.63
CA VAL A 49 8.68 0.49 7.61
C VAL A 49 9.08 0.83 6.18
N SER A 50 10.24 1.45 5.96
CA SER A 50 10.75 1.66 4.62
C SER A 50 11.01 0.32 3.90
N PHE A 51 10.87 0.31 2.57
CA PHE A 51 11.09 -0.91 1.79
C PHE A 51 12.49 -1.52 2.03
N ASP A 52 13.51 -0.69 2.08
CA ASP A 52 14.90 -1.14 2.29
C ASP A 52 15.10 -1.71 3.70
N SER A 53 14.51 -1.09 4.72
CA SER A 53 14.53 -1.60 6.09
C SER A 53 13.80 -2.95 6.20
N MET A 54 12.59 -3.06 5.63
CA MET A 54 11.84 -4.32 5.62
C MET A 54 12.59 -5.42 4.85
N LYS A 55 13.21 -5.08 3.71
CA LYS A 55 13.98 -6.02 2.91
C LYS A 55 15.24 -6.50 3.62
N SER A 56 15.97 -5.60 4.27
CA SER A 56 17.16 -5.96 5.06
C SER A 56 16.82 -6.84 6.26
N ASN A 57 15.61 -6.70 6.81
CA ASN A 57 15.08 -7.50 7.91
C ASN A 57 14.08 -8.60 7.45
N ALA A 58 14.20 -9.04 6.20
CA ALA A 58 13.24 -9.94 5.54
C ALA A 58 12.99 -11.24 6.32
N LYS A 59 14.01 -11.77 6.99
CA LYS A 59 13.89 -13.00 7.78
C LYS A 59 12.83 -12.87 8.90
N ASN A 60 12.70 -11.70 9.50
CA ASN A 60 11.73 -11.45 10.57
C ASN A 60 10.41 -10.91 10.06
N MET A 61 10.42 -10.21 8.91
CA MET A 61 9.26 -9.50 8.35
C MET A 61 8.46 -10.35 7.35
N ALA A 62 9.12 -11.25 6.61
CA ALA A 62 8.43 -12.11 5.66
C ALA A 62 7.58 -13.16 6.39
N PRO A 63 6.33 -13.42 5.96
CA PRO A 63 5.52 -14.50 6.52
C PRO A 63 6.25 -15.84 6.45
N GLY A 64 6.42 -16.50 7.60
CA GLY A 64 7.18 -17.76 7.67
C GLY A 64 8.68 -17.64 7.43
N GLY A 65 9.25 -16.42 7.46
CA GLY A 65 10.67 -16.18 7.23
C GLY A 65 11.59 -16.89 8.23
N SER A 66 11.13 -17.07 9.48
CA SER A 66 11.85 -17.83 10.52
C SER A 66 11.69 -19.34 10.45
N GLN A 67 10.85 -19.85 9.53
CA GLN A 67 10.47 -21.28 9.42
C GLN A 67 11.12 -22.00 8.21
N ASP A 68 12.11 -21.38 7.58
CA ASP A 68 12.82 -21.89 6.39
C ASP A 68 11.89 -22.28 5.21
N ILE A 69 10.71 -21.64 5.13
CA ILE A 69 9.77 -21.83 4.02
C ILE A 69 10.32 -21.24 2.73
N TRP A 70 11.14 -20.20 2.83
CA TRP A 70 11.71 -19.46 1.71
C TRP A 70 13.15 -19.92 1.43
N LYS A 71 13.48 -20.17 0.17
CA LYS A 71 14.89 -20.36 -0.25
C LYS A 71 15.73 -19.12 0.06
N ASP A 72 15.12 -17.95 -0.10
CA ASP A 72 15.68 -16.63 0.24
C ASP A 72 14.51 -15.71 0.61
N THR A 73 14.45 -15.32 1.88
CA THR A 73 13.40 -14.45 2.41
C THR A 73 13.39 -13.06 1.78
N SER A 74 14.53 -12.59 1.25
CA SER A 74 14.63 -11.31 0.55
C SER A 74 13.81 -11.26 -0.74
N ASN A 75 13.52 -12.41 -1.35
CA ASN A 75 12.69 -12.51 -2.55
C ASN A 75 11.21 -12.15 -2.30
N PHE A 76 10.75 -12.20 -1.05
CA PHE A 76 9.42 -11.71 -0.68
C PHE A 76 9.31 -10.19 -0.93
N PHE A 77 10.38 -9.44 -0.64
CA PHE A 77 10.46 -8.00 -0.89
C PHE A 77 11.11 -7.75 -2.26
N HIS A 78 10.29 -7.78 -3.34
CA HIS A 78 10.85 -7.74 -4.69
C HIS A 78 11.38 -6.35 -5.09
N LYS A 79 10.51 -5.35 -5.27
CA LYS A 79 10.90 -4.00 -5.72
C LYS A 79 10.29 -2.84 -4.94
N GLY A 80 9.16 -3.02 -4.23
CA GLY A 80 8.49 -1.96 -3.47
C GLY A 80 8.02 -0.79 -4.34
N THR A 81 7.78 -1.01 -5.64
CA THR A 81 7.35 0.02 -6.60
C THR A 81 6.03 -0.37 -7.24
N ASN A 82 5.24 0.64 -7.58
CA ASN A 82 3.99 0.48 -8.32
C ASN A 82 4.19 0.65 -9.84
N LYS A 83 3.10 0.53 -10.62
CA LYS A 83 3.07 0.73 -12.10
C LYS A 83 4.00 -0.21 -12.87
N ARG A 84 4.28 -1.39 -12.34
CA ARG A 84 5.19 -2.38 -12.96
C ARG A 84 4.64 -3.03 -14.23
N TRP A 85 3.36 -2.83 -14.51
CA TRP A 85 2.70 -3.26 -15.74
C TRP A 85 3.08 -2.39 -16.93
N GLN A 86 3.54 -1.14 -16.70
CA GLN A 86 3.98 -0.23 -17.76
C GLN A 86 5.15 -0.85 -18.54
N GLY A 87 5.01 -0.89 -19.88
CA GLY A 87 5.97 -1.52 -20.77
C GLY A 87 5.87 -3.06 -20.85
N VAL A 88 4.97 -3.70 -20.07
CA VAL A 88 4.70 -5.14 -20.11
C VAL A 88 3.43 -5.44 -20.92
N ILE A 89 2.35 -4.71 -20.63
CA ILE A 89 1.08 -4.81 -21.38
C ILE A 89 1.03 -3.76 -22.48
N SER A 90 0.32 -4.08 -23.58
CA SER A 90 0.09 -3.12 -24.67
C SER A 90 -0.86 -2.00 -24.26
N GLN A 91 -0.85 -0.90 -25.04
CA GLN A 91 -1.81 0.20 -24.82
C GLN A 91 -3.26 -0.28 -24.99
N GLU A 92 -3.51 -1.18 -25.93
CA GLU A 92 -4.84 -1.77 -26.16
C GLU A 92 -5.32 -2.56 -24.93
N GLN A 93 -4.43 -3.39 -24.36
CA GLN A 93 -4.74 -4.14 -23.12
C GLN A 93 -4.99 -3.21 -21.94
N SER A 94 -4.19 -2.13 -21.82
CA SER A 94 -4.38 -1.12 -20.77
C SER A 94 -5.71 -0.40 -20.91
N SER A 95 -6.10 -0.01 -22.15
CA SER A 95 -7.38 0.65 -22.43
C SER A 95 -8.57 -0.28 -22.14
N ALA A 96 -8.48 -1.54 -22.58
CA ALA A 96 -9.53 -2.53 -22.30
C ALA A 96 -9.71 -2.78 -20.81
N TYR A 97 -8.61 -2.80 -20.04
CA TYR A 97 -8.67 -2.91 -18.58
C TYR A 97 -9.34 -1.69 -17.94
N ALA A 98 -9.02 -0.47 -18.39
CA ALA A 98 -9.62 0.75 -17.88
C ALA A 98 -11.14 0.79 -18.15
N GLU A 99 -11.58 0.40 -19.35
CA GLU A 99 -13.01 0.27 -19.69
C GLU A 99 -13.73 -0.74 -18.81
N LEU A 100 -13.09 -1.90 -18.57
CA LEU A 100 -13.64 -2.92 -17.68
C LEU A 100 -13.74 -2.41 -16.24
N ALA A 101 -12.71 -1.74 -15.73
CA ALA A 101 -12.71 -1.16 -14.39
C ALA A 101 -13.84 -0.12 -14.22
N LEU A 102 -14.02 0.77 -15.20
CA LEU A 102 -15.13 1.73 -15.20
C LEU A 102 -16.50 1.06 -15.20
N LYS A 103 -16.67 0.00 -15.97
CA LYS A 103 -17.93 -0.76 -16.08
C LYS A 103 -18.27 -1.48 -14.78
N GLU A 104 -17.29 -2.17 -14.17
CA GLU A 104 -17.53 -3.03 -13.00
C GLU A 104 -17.51 -2.27 -11.68
N CYS A 105 -16.66 -1.24 -11.57
CA CYS A 105 -16.44 -0.49 -10.33
C CYS A 105 -17.18 0.87 -10.30
N GLY A 106 -17.58 1.37 -11.45
CA GLY A 106 -18.03 2.76 -11.60
C GLY A 106 -16.89 3.77 -11.59
N PRO A 107 -17.12 5.02 -11.99
CA PRO A 107 -16.07 5.99 -12.22
C PRO A 107 -15.30 6.38 -10.96
N GLU A 108 -15.97 6.54 -9.83
CA GLU A 108 -15.36 6.99 -8.59
C GLU A 108 -14.37 5.95 -8.03
N LEU A 109 -14.79 4.69 -7.91
CA LEU A 109 -13.92 3.62 -7.45
C LEU A 109 -12.80 3.32 -8.44
N ALA A 110 -13.09 3.29 -9.74
CA ALA A 110 -12.06 3.06 -10.76
C ALA A 110 -10.96 4.14 -10.70
N GLN A 111 -11.35 5.41 -10.56
CA GLN A 111 -10.40 6.51 -10.39
C GLN A 111 -9.57 6.37 -9.11
N TRP A 112 -10.21 6.03 -7.99
CA TRP A 112 -9.48 5.85 -6.73
C TRP A 112 -8.50 4.67 -6.78
N LEU A 113 -8.89 3.55 -7.39
CA LEU A 113 -8.00 2.40 -7.57
C LEU A 113 -6.78 2.72 -8.44
N GLU A 114 -6.92 3.62 -9.41
CA GLU A 114 -5.83 4.03 -10.30
C GLU A 114 -4.89 5.06 -9.67
N LEU A 115 -5.46 6.07 -9.01
CA LEU A 115 -4.73 7.29 -8.62
C LEU A 115 -4.49 7.41 -7.11
N GLY A 116 -5.25 6.70 -6.30
CA GLY A 116 -5.29 6.92 -4.87
C GLY A 116 -6.05 8.19 -4.50
N GLY A 117 -5.71 8.73 -3.34
CA GLY A 117 -6.31 9.92 -2.74
C GLY A 117 -7.07 9.59 -1.46
N ARG A 118 -7.08 10.54 -0.54
CA ARG A 118 -7.81 10.41 0.72
C ARG A 118 -9.31 10.46 0.43
N ILE A 119 -10.05 9.65 1.14
CA ILE A 119 -11.51 9.62 1.13
C ILE A 119 -11.95 10.19 2.47
N ASP A 120 -12.67 11.30 2.42
CA ASP A 120 -13.25 11.98 3.57
C ASP A 120 -14.62 11.37 3.93
#